data_9a592cf1a5252b423fa7c3dbe355bb96
#
_entry.id   9a592cf1a5252b423fa7c3dbe355bb96
#
_cell.length_a   1.000
_cell.length_b   1.000
_cell.length_c   1.000
_cell.angle_alpha   90.00
_cell.angle_beta   90.00
_cell.angle_gamma   90.00
#
_symmetry.space_group_name_H-M   'P 1'
#
loop_
_entity.id
_entity.type
_entity.pdbx_description
1 polymer ?
#
loop_
_entity_poly.entity_id
_entity_poly.type
_entity_poly.pdbx_seq_one_letter_code
_entity_poly.pdbx_strand_id
1 'polypeptide(L)'
;HYTTTPPGVGAYREAQKEAVASDPLFKGEKGSIDVTDEEIRESIEKNQLRLQQERGTDLTIFSPRASWMGHHVGNEWTSLYWTEHQNDIIKRVCDLFPSNFAPVAQLPQSPGVAPEKSVPEIRRTVEELGFLGINLNPDPSGGYWQDHSLADKSFYPIYEVMCELDIPAMVHVSAACNDCFHTTGSHYLGADTTGFQQLVMSDVFKDFPSLKIIIPHGGGAVPYHWGRFRGILQDQGYAPL
;
A
#
# COMPACT_ATOMS: atom_id res chain seq x y z
N HIS A 1 6.24 -8.12 3.32
CA HIS A 1 6.90 -7.06 2.54
C HIS A 1 8.29 -7.46 2.06
N TYR A 2 8.65 -7.06 0.85
CA TYR A 2 9.99 -7.27 0.31
C TYR A 2 10.96 -6.27 0.93
N THR A 3 11.64 -6.65 2.01
CA THR A 3 12.51 -5.77 2.79
C THR A 3 13.99 -5.83 2.40
N THR A 4 14.38 -6.80 1.59
CA THR A 4 15.78 -7.10 1.20
C THR A 4 15.98 -7.02 -0.32
N THR A 5 15.33 -6.05 -0.96
CA THR A 5 15.45 -5.82 -2.40
C THR A 5 16.90 -5.61 -2.83
N PRO A 6 17.29 -6.09 -4.03
CA PRO A 6 18.63 -5.82 -4.59
C PRO A 6 18.94 -4.32 -4.69
N PRO A 7 20.22 -3.93 -4.64
CA PRO A 7 20.64 -2.52 -4.62
C PRO A 7 20.14 -1.68 -5.82
N GLY A 8 20.02 -2.27 -7.01
CA GLY A 8 19.53 -1.60 -8.21
C GLY A 8 18.13 -0.99 -8.04
N VAL A 9 17.30 -1.57 -7.18
CA VAL A 9 15.97 -1.04 -6.85
C VAL A 9 16.06 0.32 -6.15
N GLY A 10 16.95 0.41 -5.16
CA GLY A 10 17.19 1.67 -4.43
C GLY A 10 17.80 2.73 -5.33
N ALA A 11 18.78 2.36 -6.16
CA ALA A 11 19.46 3.27 -7.07
C ALA A 11 18.49 3.97 -8.06
N TYR A 12 17.52 3.23 -8.60
CA TYR A 12 16.49 3.81 -9.44
C TYR A 12 15.72 4.92 -8.71
N ARG A 13 15.28 4.66 -7.48
CA ARG A 13 14.51 5.64 -6.71
C ARG A 13 15.32 6.90 -6.40
N GLU A 14 16.58 6.76 -6.02
CA GLU A 14 17.44 7.91 -5.73
C GLU A 14 17.62 8.77 -6.98
N ALA A 15 17.84 8.17 -8.16
CA ALA A 15 17.91 8.90 -9.42
C ALA A 15 16.64 9.70 -9.73
N GLN A 16 15.44 9.13 -9.47
CA GLN A 16 14.18 9.85 -9.64
C GLN A 16 14.05 11.04 -8.67
N LYS A 17 14.46 10.86 -7.42
CA LYS A 17 14.45 11.91 -6.41
C LYS A 17 15.38 13.07 -6.78
N GLU A 18 16.58 12.78 -7.24
CA GLU A 18 17.56 13.76 -7.68
C GLU A 18 17.05 14.57 -8.89
N ALA A 19 16.41 13.88 -9.84
CA ALA A 19 15.84 14.51 -11.02
C ALA A 19 14.72 15.50 -10.64
N VAL A 20 13.79 15.09 -9.75
CA VAL A 20 12.71 15.97 -9.26
C VAL A 20 13.25 17.11 -8.39
N ALA A 21 14.29 16.86 -7.59
CA ALA A 21 14.94 17.93 -6.82
C ALA A 21 15.56 19.01 -7.71
N SER A 22 16.05 18.62 -8.89
CA SER A 22 16.63 19.52 -9.90
C SER A 22 15.55 20.22 -10.74
N ASP A 23 14.46 19.54 -11.03
CA ASP A 23 13.29 20.06 -11.77
C ASP A 23 11.99 19.49 -11.15
N PRO A 24 11.27 20.28 -10.32
CA PRO A 24 10.03 19.82 -9.68
C PRO A 24 8.91 19.40 -10.66
N LEU A 25 8.99 19.85 -11.93
CA LEU A 25 8.04 19.47 -12.98
C LEU A 25 8.51 18.28 -13.83
N PHE A 26 9.65 17.69 -13.44
CA PHE A 26 10.19 16.51 -14.13
C PHE A 26 9.17 15.38 -14.17
N LYS A 27 8.79 14.99 -15.37
CA LYS A 27 7.82 13.89 -15.58
C LYS A 27 8.49 12.53 -15.65
N GLY A 28 9.75 12.51 -16.03
CA GLY A 28 10.50 11.27 -16.18
C GLY A 28 9.94 10.33 -17.23
N GLU A 29 10.57 9.19 -17.33
CA GLU A 29 10.09 8.01 -18.04
C GLU A 29 10.20 6.82 -17.09
N LYS A 30 9.36 5.81 -17.23
CA LYS A 30 9.44 4.61 -16.40
C LYS A 30 10.84 3.99 -16.45
N GLY A 31 11.42 3.89 -17.67
CA GLY A 31 12.72 3.27 -17.86
C GLY A 31 12.76 1.82 -17.37
N SER A 32 13.92 1.36 -16.93
CA SER A 32 14.13 0.02 -16.38
C SER A 32 14.89 0.05 -15.06
N ILE A 33 14.70 -0.96 -14.24
CA ILE A 33 15.53 -1.22 -13.06
C ILE A 33 16.53 -2.32 -13.42
N ASP A 34 17.82 -2.04 -13.21
CA ASP A 34 18.89 -3.02 -13.43
C ASP A 34 18.96 -3.98 -12.24
N VAL A 35 18.20 -5.06 -12.33
CA VAL A 35 18.13 -6.13 -11.34
C VAL A 35 17.86 -7.46 -12.05
N THR A 36 18.75 -8.42 -11.84
CA THR A 36 18.64 -9.77 -12.40
C THR A 36 17.74 -10.69 -11.54
N ASP A 37 17.25 -11.77 -12.12
CA ASP A 37 16.50 -12.79 -11.37
C ASP A 37 17.39 -13.53 -10.38
N GLU A 38 18.69 -13.65 -10.65
CA GLU A 38 19.68 -14.22 -9.74
C GLU A 38 19.83 -13.38 -8.48
N GLU A 39 19.91 -12.06 -8.59
CA GLU A 39 19.94 -11.16 -7.43
C GLU A 39 18.65 -11.22 -6.61
N ILE A 40 17.50 -11.34 -7.26
CA ILE A 40 16.22 -11.55 -6.59
C ILE A 40 16.22 -12.89 -5.84
N ARG A 41 16.62 -14.00 -6.50
CA ARG A 41 16.71 -15.32 -5.86
C ARG A 41 17.61 -15.29 -4.64
N GLU A 42 18.82 -14.77 -4.79
CA GLU A 42 19.79 -14.68 -3.70
C GLU A 42 19.22 -13.91 -2.49
N SER A 43 18.58 -12.77 -2.75
CA SER A 43 18.01 -11.94 -1.69
C SER A 43 16.83 -12.62 -0.97
N ILE A 44 15.97 -13.31 -1.71
CA ILE A 44 14.80 -14.02 -1.16
C ILE A 44 15.23 -15.27 -0.39
N GLU A 45 16.10 -16.10 -0.97
CA GLU A 45 16.56 -17.35 -0.35
C GLU A 45 17.29 -17.11 0.97
N LYS A 46 18.18 -16.10 0.99
CA LYS A 46 18.96 -15.76 2.21
C LYS A 46 18.11 -15.12 3.31
N ASN A 47 16.95 -14.58 3.00
CA ASN A 47 16.14 -13.78 3.92
C ASN A 47 14.72 -14.33 4.10
N GLN A 48 13.77 -13.89 3.26
CA GLN A 48 12.35 -14.17 3.45
C GLN A 48 12.04 -15.66 3.38
N LEU A 49 12.57 -16.38 2.39
CA LEU A 49 12.32 -17.80 2.24
C LEU A 49 12.92 -18.61 3.38
N ARG A 50 14.16 -18.31 3.79
CA ARG A 50 14.79 -18.93 4.95
C ARG A 50 13.94 -18.74 6.22
N LEU A 51 13.49 -17.52 6.49
CA LEU A 51 12.66 -17.24 7.67
C LEU A 51 11.29 -17.91 7.59
N GLN A 52 10.70 -18.00 6.40
CA GLN A 52 9.43 -18.69 6.16
C GLN A 52 9.57 -20.17 6.53
N GLN A 53 10.63 -20.82 6.04
CA GLN A 53 10.92 -22.23 6.33
C GLN A 53 11.21 -22.47 7.82
N GLU A 54 12.06 -21.64 8.43
CA GLU A 54 12.40 -21.74 9.86
C GLU A 54 11.18 -21.60 10.78
N ARG A 55 10.16 -20.83 10.36
CA ARG A 55 8.94 -20.55 11.12
C ARG A 55 7.76 -21.45 10.78
N GLY A 56 7.91 -22.36 9.82
CA GLY A 56 6.83 -23.24 9.36
C GLY A 56 5.69 -22.47 8.69
N THR A 57 6.01 -21.40 7.95
CA THR A 57 5.02 -20.64 7.17
C THR A 57 4.92 -21.25 5.78
N ASP A 58 3.72 -21.65 5.35
CA ASP A 58 3.50 -22.27 4.04
C ASP A 58 3.49 -21.25 2.91
N LEU A 59 2.74 -20.14 3.09
CA LEU A 59 2.55 -19.12 2.06
C LEU A 59 2.61 -17.72 2.69
N THR A 60 3.27 -16.80 2.01
CA THR A 60 3.29 -15.39 2.38
C THR A 60 2.58 -14.54 1.33
N ILE A 61 1.55 -13.80 1.74
CA ILE A 61 0.98 -12.72 0.93
C ILE A 61 2.01 -11.59 0.88
N PHE A 62 2.55 -11.31 -0.31
CA PHE A 62 3.79 -10.55 -0.48
C PHE A 62 3.59 -9.28 -1.26
N SER A 63 4.10 -8.17 -0.74
CA SER A 63 3.95 -6.83 -1.32
C SER A 63 5.25 -6.03 -1.26
N PRO A 64 5.35 -4.92 -2.00
CA PRO A 64 6.43 -3.96 -1.84
C PRO A 64 6.58 -3.50 -0.39
N ARG A 65 7.78 -3.06 -0.01
CA ARG A 65 8.03 -2.54 1.33
C ARG A 65 7.30 -1.21 1.52
N ALA A 66 6.25 -1.20 2.32
CA ALA A 66 5.39 -0.03 2.52
C ALA A 66 6.16 1.22 2.96
N SER A 67 7.15 1.09 3.86
CA SER A 67 7.98 2.24 4.29
C SER A 67 8.82 2.86 3.17
N TRP A 68 9.02 2.17 2.05
CA TRP A 68 9.72 2.70 0.88
C TRP A 68 8.77 3.32 -0.15
N MET A 69 7.46 3.12 0.02
CA MET A 69 6.43 3.67 -0.85
C MET A 69 6.03 5.10 -0.43
N GLY A 70 6.97 5.89 0.12
CA GLY A 70 6.74 7.28 0.53
C GLY A 70 6.32 8.14 -0.67
N HIS A 71 5.02 8.20 -0.92
CA HIS A 71 4.41 8.90 -2.06
C HIS A 71 4.56 10.42 -2.00
N HIS A 72 4.84 10.96 -0.80
CA HIS A 72 5.20 12.37 -0.58
C HIS A 72 6.61 12.73 -1.07
N VAL A 73 7.41 11.74 -1.49
CA VAL A 73 8.78 11.96 -1.99
C VAL A 73 8.74 12.05 -3.52
N GLY A 74 9.20 13.18 -4.05
CA GLY A 74 9.14 13.45 -5.47
C GLY A 74 7.80 14.05 -5.90
N ASN A 75 7.28 13.61 -7.04
CA ASN A 75 6.01 14.05 -7.60
C ASN A 75 5.14 12.84 -8.03
N GLU A 76 4.00 13.11 -8.72
CA GLU A 76 3.10 12.05 -9.19
C GLU A 76 3.80 11.03 -10.11
N TRP A 77 4.74 11.45 -10.94
CA TRP A 77 5.47 10.57 -11.87
C TRP A 77 6.46 9.68 -11.13
N THR A 78 7.15 10.23 -10.13
CA THR A 78 8.02 9.43 -9.25
C THR A 78 7.21 8.37 -8.52
N SER A 79 6.05 8.73 -7.98
CA SER A 79 5.14 7.79 -7.30
C SER A 79 4.64 6.72 -8.27
N LEU A 80 4.20 7.10 -9.47
CA LEU A 80 3.69 6.18 -10.49
C LEU A 80 4.75 5.15 -10.90
N TYR A 81 5.87 5.61 -11.42
CA TYR A 81 6.90 4.72 -11.95
C TYR A 81 7.58 3.87 -10.88
N TRP A 82 7.78 4.44 -9.69
CA TRP A 82 8.26 3.67 -8.55
C TRP A 82 7.31 2.55 -8.18
N THR A 83 6.02 2.84 -8.11
CA THR A 83 4.98 1.84 -7.81
C THR A 83 4.94 0.72 -8.85
N GLU A 84 4.89 1.08 -10.13
CA GLU A 84 4.87 0.08 -11.21
C GLU A 84 6.09 -0.83 -11.16
N HIS A 85 7.29 -0.29 -10.98
CA HIS A 85 8.51 -1.10 -10.85
C HIS A 85 8.50 -2.00 -9.61
N GLN A 86 7.99 -1.50 -8.48
CA GLN A 86 7.88 -2.32 -7.27
C GLN A 86 6.92 -3.47 -7.46
N ASN A 87 5.78 -3.23 -8.10
CA ASN A 87 4.81 -4.29 -8.42
C ASN A 87 5.41 -5.30 -9.41
N ASP A 88 6.11 -4.84 -10.45
CA ASP A 88 6.79 -5.73 -11.42
C ASP A 88 7.83 -6.63 -10.71
N ILE A 89 8.58 -6.11 -9.74
CA ILE A 89 9.51 -6.90 -8.94
C ILE A 89 8.79 -7.91 -8.05
N ILE A 90 7.67 -7.54 -7.41
CA ILE A 90 6.87 -8.51 -6.64
C ILE A 90 6.36 -9.63 -7.53
N LYS A 91 5.91 -9.31 -8.76
CA LYS A 91 5.51 -10.33 -9.73
C LYS A 91 6.66 -11.30 -10.03
N ARG A 92 7.85 -10.78 -10.32
CA ARG A 92 9.05 -11.60 -10.56
C ARG A 92 9.37 -12.52 -9.36
N VAL A 93 9.29 -12.01 -8.12
CA VAL A 93 9.48 -12.85 -6.92
C VAL A 93 8.47 -13.99 -6.88
N CYS A 94 7.20 -13.69 -7.12
CA CYS A 94 6.15 -14.72 -7.06
C CYS A 94 6.27 -15.74 -8.20
N ASP A 95 6.74 -15.35 -9.38
CA ASP A 95 7.02 -16.27 -10.48
C ASP A 95 8.23 -17.18 -10.19
N LEU A 96 9.24 -16.65 -9.51
CA LEU A 96 10.41 -17.42 -9.11
C LEU A 96 10.14 -18.39 -7.96
N PHE A 97 9.17 -18.08 -7.09
CA PHE A 97 8.83 -18.84 -5.89
C PHE A 97 7.29 -19.00 -5.72
N PRO A 98 6.59 -19.62 -6.71
CA PRO A 98 5.13 -19.62 -6.76
C PRO A 98 4.45 -20.41 -5.63
N SER A 99 5.16 -21.31 -4.98
CA SER A 99 4.66 -22.08 -3.84
C SER A 99 4.81 -21.35 -2.50
N ASN A 100 5.56 -20.22 -2.46
CA ASN A 100 5.92 -19.55 -1.22
C ASN A 100 5.33 -18.14 -1.11
N PHE A 101 5.12 -17.46 -2.25
CA PHE A 101 4.69 -16.06 -2.26
C PHE A 101 3.50 -15.85 -3.19
N ALA A 102 2.53 -15.05 -2.73
CA ALA A 102 1.38 -14.59 -3.50
C ALA A 102 1.34 -13.06 -3.55
N PRO A 103 1.16 -12.42 -4.72
CA PRO A 103 1.41 -11.00 -4.89
C PRO A 103 0.25 -10.11 -4.43
N VAL A 104 0.58 -9.02 -3.76
CA VAL A 104 -0.31 -7.88 -3.46
C VAL A 104 0.34 -6.59 -3.92
N ALA A 105 -0.43 -5.75 -4.60
CA ALA A 105 0.05 -4.52 -5.21
C ALA A 105 0.12 -3.36 -4.23
N GLN A 106 1.02 -2.43 -4.51
CA GLN A 106 0.97 -1.06 -3.99
C GLN A 106 0.33 -0.15 -5.03
N LEU A 107 -0.24 0.98 -4.60
CA LEU A 107 -0.86 1.96 -5.50
C LEU A 107 -0.02 3.23 -5.62
N PRO A 108 -0.06 3.93 -6.77
CA PRO A 108 0.60 5.22 -6.96
C PRO A 108 -0.26 6.35 -6.38
N GLN A 109 -0.21 6.54 -5.07
CA GLN A 109 -0.99 7.54 -4.34
C GLN A 109 -0.13 8.74 -3.96
N SER A 110 0.13 9.64 -4.91
CA SER A 110 0.87 10.88 -4.62
C SER A 110 -0.02 11.93 -3.94
N PRO A 111 0.45 12.67 -2.94
CA PRO A 111 -0.32 13.73 -2.29
C PRO A 111 -0.90 14.74 -3.29
N GLY A 112 -2.17 15.10 -3.11
CA GLY A 112 -2.90 16.04 -3.97
C GLY A 112 -3.31 15.49 -5.33
N VAL A 113 -3.02 14.22 -5.63
CA VAL A 113 -3.43 13.54 -6.86
C VAL A 113 -4.70 12.74 -6.63
N ALA A 114 -5.67 12.88 -7.52
CA ALA A 114 -6.96 12.19 -7.40
C ALA A 114 -6.78 10.67 -7.30
N PRO A 115 -7.39 10.00 -6.29
CA PRO A 115 -7.24 8.55 -6.06
C PRO A 115 -7.58 7.68 -7.28
N GLU A 116 -8.53 8.13 -8.13
CA GLU A 116 -8.93 7.42 -9.36
C GLU A 116 -7.75 7.15 -10.31
N LYS A 117 -6.68 7.96 -10.25
CA LYS A 117 -5.47 7.74 -11.06
C LYS A 117 -4.72 6.44 -10.71
N SER A 118 -5.04 5.81 -9.59
CA SER A 118 -4.54 4.49 -9.24
C SER A 118 -5.29 3.33 -9.91
N VAL A 119 -6.48 3.56 -10.47
CA VAL A 119 -7.32 2.53 -11.10
C VAL A 119 -6.61 1.77 -12.23
N PRO A 120 -5.90 2.42 -13.16
CA PRO A 120 -5.15 1.71 -14.20
C PRO A 120 -4.14 0.70 -13.62
N GLU A 121 -3.44 1.05 -12.55
CA GLU A 121 -2.47 0.15 -11.92
C GLU A 121 -3.16 -1.01 -11.17
N ILE A 122 -4.33 -0.78 -10.57
CA ILE A 122 -5.13 -1.86 -9.99
C ILE A 122 -5.50 -2.88 -11.08
N ARG A 123 -6.04 -2.42 -12.20
CA ARG A 123 -6.40 -3.31 -13.32
C ARG A 123 -5.17 -4.04 -13.87
N ARG A 124 -4.08 -3.32 -14.14
CA ARG A 124 -2.85 -3.95 -14.64
C ARG A 124 -2.36 -5.05 -13.70
N THR A 125 -2.28 -4.77 -12.42
CA THR A 125 -1.73 -5.74 -11.47
C THR A 125 -2.64 -6.94 -11.27
N VAL A 126 -3.95 -6.76 -11.26
CA VAL A 126 -4.90 -7.86 -11.04
C VAL A 126 -5.17 -8.63 -12.33
N GLU A 127 -5.55 -7.94 -13.41
CA GLU A 127 -6.01 -8.59 -14.64
C GLU A 127 -4.85 -9.14 -15.49
N GLU A 128 -3.69 -8.43 -15.53
CA GLU A 128 -2.55 -8.84 -16.36
C GLU A 128 -1.49 -9.60 -15.56
N LEU A 129 -1.23 -9.20 -14.31
CA LEU A 129 -0.17 -9.78 -13.49
C LEU A 129 -0.65 -10.81 -12.46
N GLY A 130 -1.96 -10.95 -12.24
CA GLY A 130 -2.55 -11.95 -11.34
C GLY A 130 -2.39 -11.66 -9.85
N PHE A 131 -2.37 -10.39 -9.47
CA PHE A 131 -2.31 -9.98 -8.07
C PHE A 131 -3.63 -10.24 -7.35
N LEU A 132 -3.56 -10.55 -6.05
CA LEU A 132 -4.70 -10.99 -5.25
C LEU A 132 -5.39 -9.84 -4.49
N GLY A 133 -4.82 -8.66 -4.47
CA GLY A 133 -5.32 -7.51 -3.73
C GLY A 133 -4.34 -6.34 -3.77
N ILE A 134 -4.67 -5.32 -3.02
CA ILE A 134 -3.91 -4.06 -3.01
C ILE A 134 -3.60 -3.58 -1.57
N ASN A 135 -2.56 -2.79 -1.42
CA ASN A 135 -2.36 -1.92 -0.26
C ASN A 135 -2.91 -0.53 -0.57
N LEU A 136 -3.75 -0.02 0.32
CA LEU A 136 -4.40 1.28 0.21
C LEU A 136 -3.84 2.21 1.29
N ASN A 137 -3.15 3.27 0.88
CA ASN A 137 -2.57 4.23 1.82
C ASN A 137 -3.63 5.28 2.23
N PRO A 138 -4.01 5.35 3.53
CA PRO A 138 -5.00 6.31 4.01
C PRO A 138 -4.41 7.72 4.20
N ASP A 139 -3.09 7.88 4.20
CA ASP A 139 -2.38 9.15 4.34
C ASP A 139 -1.12 9.20 3.47
N PRO A 140 -1.25 9.47 2.17
CA PRO A 140 -0.11 9.63 1.27
C PRO A 140 0.83 10.77 1.67
N SER A 141 0.34 11.74 2.46
CA SER A 141 1.12 12.91 2.90
C SER A 141 2.15 12.62 4.00
N GLY A 142 2.23 11.36 4.47
CA GLY A 142 3.27 10.94 5.41
C GLY A 142 3.11 11.47 6.84
N GLY A 143 1.90 11.47 7.38
CA GLY A 143 1.59 11.85 8.75
C GLY A 143 0.98 13.26 8.89
N TYR A 144 0.67 13.93 7.79
CA TYR A 144 0.04 15.26 7.81
C TYR A 144 -1.47 15.23 7.58
N TRP A 145 -2.02 14.13 7.05
CA TRP A 145 -3.47 13.96 6.79
C TRP A 145 -4.05 15.09 5.95
N GLN A 146 -3.34 15.49 4.90
CA GLN A 146 -3.71 16.62 4.04
C GLN A 146 -4.50 16.22 2.81
N ASP A 147 -4.62 14.92 2.56
CA ASP A 147 -5.36 14.36 1.44
C ASP A 147 -6.79 13.96 1.81
N HIS A 148 -7.52 13.44 0.80
CA HIS A 148 -8.87 12.96 0.98
C HIS A 148 -8.92 11.79 1.96
N SER A 149 -9.95 11.80 2.81
CA SER A 149 -10.30 10.66 3.67
C SER A 149 -10.69 9.45 2.82
N LEU A 150 -10.43 8.22 3.33
CA LEU A 150 -10.97 7.00 2.72
C LEU A 150 -12.50 6.99 2.60
N ALA A 151 -13.20 7.85 3.34
CA ALA A 151 -14.65 8.05 3.25
C ALA A 151 -15.06 8.98 2.10
N ASP A 152 -14.12 9.70 1.50
CA ASP A 152 -14.42 10.67 0.44
C ASP A 152 -14.80 9.96 -0.87
N LYS A 153 -15.74 10.55 -1.60
CA LYS A 153 -16.22 10.00 -2.89
C LYS A 153 -15.15 9.93 -3.97
N SER A 154 -14.05 10.66 -3.82
CA SER A 154 -12.90 10.53 -4.72
C SER A 154 -12.25 9.13 -4.70
N PHE A 155 -12.46 8.35 -3.63
CA PHE A 155 -12.04 6.94 -3.54
C PHE A 155 -13.03 5.97 -4.17
N TYR A 156 -14.26 6.38 -4.49
CA TYR A 156 -15.28 5.49 -5.04
C TYR A 156 -14.84 4.74 -6.31
N PRO A 157 -14.10 5.33 -7.26
CA PRO A 157 -13.59 4.60 -8.42
C PRO A 157 -12.66 3.43 -8.04
N ILE A 158 -11.90 3.55 -6.93
CA ILE A 158 -11.10 2.45 -6.40
C ILE A 158 -12.00 1.36 -5.81
N TYR A 159 -13.03 1.74 -5.02
CA TYR A 159 -13.94 0.78 -4.42
C TYR A 159 -14.80 0.04 -5.46
N GLU A 160 -15.21 0.74 -6.52
CA GLU A 160 -15.92 0.14 -7.66
C GLU A 160 -15.08 -0.97 -8.30
N VAL A 161 -13.83 -0.68 -8.66
CA VAL A 161 -12.96 -1.67 -9.29
C VAL A 161 -12.57 -2.81 -8.35
N MET A 162 -12.41 -2.54 -7.05
CA MET A 162 -12.19 -3.59 -6.05
C MET A 162 -13.39 -4.55 -5.96
N CYS A 163 -14.61 -4.02 -5.95
CA CYS A 163 -15.82 -4.85 -5.95
C CYS A 163 -16.00 -5.61 -7.26
N GLU A 164 -15.73 -4.97 -8.41
CA GLU A 164 -15.78 -5.60 -9.74
C GLU A 164 -14.83 -6.78 -9.84
N LEU A 165 -13.57 -6.62 -9.37
CA LEU A 165 -12.53 -7.64 -9.43
C LEU A 165 -12.54 -8.60 -8.23
N ASP A 166 -13.43 -8.40 -7.27
CA ASP A 166 -13.57 -9.18 -6.03
C ASP A 166 -12.29 -9.25 -5.18
N ILE A 167 -11.50 -8.17 -5.14
CA ILE A 167 -10.22 -8.11 -4.44
C ILE A 167 -10.30 -7.35 -3.11
N PRO A 168 -9.51 -7.74 -2.08
CA PRO A 168 -9.37 -6.98 -0.84
C PRO A 168 -8.35 -5.84 -0.96
N ALA A 169 -8.53 -4.80 -0.13
CA ALA A 169 -7.48 -3.84 0.17
C ALA A 169 -7.04 -3.94 1.64
N MET A 170 -5.74 -3.92 1.87
CA MET A 170 -5.17 -3.70 3.20
C MET A 170 -4.86 -2.22 3.38
N VAL A 171 -5.44 -1.58 4.38
CA VAL A 171 -5.12 -0.20 4.75
C VAL A 171 -3.68 -0.16 5.26
N HIS A 172 -2.76 0.53 4.58
CA HIS A 172 -1.36 0.53 4.97
C HIS A 172 -0.66 1.84 4.59
N VAL A 173 -0.25 2.62 5.59
CA VAL A 173 0.56 3.84 5.36
C VAL A 173 2.01 3.52 4.99
N SER A 174 2.67 4.48 4.36
CA SER A 174 4.12 4.52 4.17
C SER A 174 4.85 5.08 5.40
N ALA A 175 6.13 5.40 5.26
CA ALA A 175 6.87 6.08 6.32
C ALA A 175 6.31 7.49 6.60
N ALA A 176 6.34 7.92 7.86
CA ALA A 176 6.08 9.29 8.22
C ALA A 176 7.27 10.19 7.84
N CYS A 177 6.95 11.38 7.33
CA CYS A 177 7.88 12.50 7.21
C CYS A 177 7.53 13.65 8.17
N ASN A 178 6.49 13.49 8.98
CA ASN A 178 6.13 14.37 10.06
C ASN A 178 6.90 13.96 11.33
N ASP A 179 7.73 14.86 11.85
CA ASP A 179 8.60 14.63 13.00
C ASP A 179 7.86 14.32 14.31
N CYS A 180 6.54 14.60 14.36
CA CYS A 180 5.70 14.23 15.50
C CYS A 180 5.47 12.73 15.66
N PHE A 181 5.75 11.93 14.62
CA PHE A 181 5.47 10.50 14.63
C PHE A 181 6.71 9.64 14.50
N HIS A 182 6.84 8.66 15.38
CA HIS A 182 7.69 7.51 15.11
C HIS A 182 6.96 6.59 14.11
N THR A 183 7.55 6.33 12.95
CA THR A 183 6.90 5.62 11.83
C THR A 183 6.22 4.32 12.27
N THR A 184 6.97 3.38 12.82
CA THR A 184 6.44 2.05 13.20
C THR A 184 5.75 2.02 14.55
N GLY A 185 6.12 2.92 15.47
CA GLY A 185 5.64 2.91 16.85
C GLY A 185 4.34 3.66 17.08
N SER A 186 4.02 4.65 16.23
CA SER A 186 2.81 5.44 16.40
C SER A 186 2.07 5.71 15.10
N HIS A 187 2.77 6.05 14.01
CA HIS A 187 2.11 6.40 12.75
C HIS A 187 1.31 5.22 12.18
N TYR A 188 1.87 4.02 12.13
CA TYR A 188 1.17 2.85 11.60
C TYR A 188 -0.10 2.55 12.39
N LEU A 189 0.00 2.41 13.71
CA LEU A 189 -1.15 2.09 14.55
C LEU A 189 -2.22 3.20 14.56
N GLY A 190 -1.77 4.47 14.54
CA GLY A 190 -2.64 5.63 14.45
C GLY A 190 -3.40 5.67 13.12
N ALA A 191 -2.72 5.38 12.03
CA ALA A 191 -3.31 5.39 10.70
C ALA A 191 -4.30 4.23 10.48
N ASP A 192 -4.01 3.03 10.98
CA ASP A 192 -4.94 1.90 10.96
C ASP A 192 -6.25 2.26 11.68
N THR A 193 -6.12 2.85 12.87
CA THR A 193 -7.27 3.27 13.68
C THR A 193 -8.07 4.36 12.99
N THR A 194 -7.39 5.36 12.41
CA THR A 194 -8.04 6.47 11.69
C THR A 194 -8.71 5.98 10.42
N GLY A 195 -8.03 5.14 9.62
CA GLY A 195 -8.61 4.55 8.41
C GLY A 195 -9.85 3.70 8.70
N PHE A 196 -9.81 2.89 9.77
CA PHE A 196 -11.00 2.17 10.23
C PHE A 196 -12.15 3.13 10.52
N GLN A 197 -11.91 4.19 11.31
CA GLN A 197 -12.96 5.14 11.68
C GLN A 197 -13.53 5.87 10.46
N GLN A 198 -12.70 6.32 9.53
CA GLN A 198 -13.14 6.97 8.30
C GLN A 198 -14.14 6.09 7.53
N LEU A 199 -13.85 4.81 7.39
CA LEU A 199 -14.70 3.87 6.66
C LEU A 199 -16.02 3.58 7.38
N VAL A 200 -15.98 3.28 8.68
CA VAL A 200 -17.20 2.88 9.43
C VAL A 200 -18.09 4.06 9.80
N MET A 201 -17.57 5.29 9.82
CA MET A 201 -18.32 6.54 10.04
C MET A 201 -18.83 7.15 8.73
N SER A 202 -18.97 6.36 7.68
CA SER A 202 -19.39 6.81 6.36
C SER A 202 -20.39 5.85 5.72
N ASP A 203 -20.88 6.21 4.53
CA ASP A 203 -21.76 5.32 3.75
C ASP A 203 -20.98 4.33 2.87
N VAL A 204 -19.66 4.25 2.94
CA VAL A 204 -18.83 3.41 2.07
C VAL A 204 -19.31 1.96 2.05
N PHE A 205 -19.50 1.32 3.20
CA PHE A 205 -19.99 -0.07 3.24
C PHE A 205 -21.46 -0.24 2.90
N LYS A 206 -22.24 0.84 2.95
CA LYS A 206 -23.61 0.85 2.46
C LYS A 206 -23.65 0.94 0.93
N ASP A 207 -22.80 1.79 0.37
CA ASP A 207 -22.69 1.98 -1.08
C ASP A 207 -21.95 0.80 -1.76
N PHE A 208 -20.99 0.18 -1.05
CA PHE A 208 -20.18 -0.96 -1.50
C PHE A 208 -20.27 -2.15 -0.52
N PRO A 209 -21.40 -2.87 -0.45
CA PRO A 209 -21.60 -3.93 0.55
C PRO A 209 -20.69 -5.16 0.36
N SER A 210 -20.08 -5.34 -0.82
CA SER A 210 -19.11 -6.41 -1.10
C SER A 210 -17.65 -5.99 -0.89
N LEU A 211 -17.38 -4.73 -0.50
CA LEU A 211 -16.04 -4.21 -0.32
C LEU A 211 -15.32 -4.96 0.82
N LYS A 212 -14.08 -5.39 0.55
CA LYS A 212 -13.25 -6.15 1.47
C LYS A 212 -12.08 -5.30 1.94
N ILE A 213 -12.06 -4.95 3.23
CA ILE A 213 -10.99 -4.14 3.84
C ILE A 213 -10.31 -4.92 4.96
N ILE A 214 -8.99 -4.90 4.95
CA ILE A 214 -8.14 -5.47 6.00
C ILE A 214 -7.48 -4.33 6.76
N ILE A 215 -7.64 -4.30 8.08
CA ILE A 215 -6.92 -3.38 8.96
C ILE A 215 -5.74 -4.15 9.57
N PRO A 216 -4.50 -3.78 9.25
CA PRO A 216 -3.31 -4.52 9.68
C PRO A 216 -2.95 -4.28 11.15
N HIS A 217 -1.79 -4.80 11.57
CA HIS A 217 -1.22 -4.63 12.91
C HIS A 217 -2.19 -4.96 14.05
N GLY A 218 -2.99 -6.03 13.85
CA GLY A 218 -4.01 -6.45 14.81
C GLY A 218 -5.24 -5.53 14.87
N GLY A 219 -5.45 -4.67 13.87
CA GLY A 219 -6.56 -3.72 13.81
C GLY A 219 -6.27 -2.37 14.48
N GLY A 220 -4.99 -2.00 14.63
CA GLY A 220 -4.57 -0.78 15.31
C GLY A 220 -5.04 -0.77 16.79
N ALA A 221 -5.64 0.33 17.23
CA ALA A 221 -6.22 0.44 18.58
C ALA A 221 -7.67 -0.05 18.66
N VAL A 222 -8.29 -0.44 17.53
CA VAL A 222 -9.73 -0.73 17.47
C VAL A 222 -10.16 -1.92 18.34
N PRO A 223 -9.52 -3.10 18.27
CA PRO A 223 -9.95 -4.23 19.11
C PRO A 223 -9.79 -3.96 20.61
N TYR A 224 -8.73 -3.26 20.98
CA TYR A 224 -8.44 -2.93 22.37
C TYR A 224 -9.46 -1.92 22.96
N HIS A 225 -9.89 -0.95 22.14
CA HIS A 225 -10.84 0.08 22.55
C HIS A 225 -12.23 -0.11 21.89
N TRP A 226 -12.60 -1.34 21.53
CA TRP A 226 -13.83 -1.64 20.82
C TRP A 226 -15.08 -1.00 21.42
N GLY A 227 -15.26 -1.09 22.74
CA GLY A 227 -16.40 -0.49 23.44
C GLY A 227 -16.52 1.02 23.24
N ARG A 228 -15.35 1.72 23.16
CA ARG A 228 -15.31 3.16 22.88
C ARG A 228 -15.76 3.47 21.45
N PHE A 229 -15.19 2.78 20.47
CA PHE A 229 -15.51 3.04 19.06
C PHE A 229 -16.97 2.70 18.76
N ARG A 230 -17.45 1.54 19.20
CA ARG A 230 -18.85 1.15 19.05
C ARG A 230 -19.80 2.15 19.70
N GLY A 231 -19.53 2.59 20.93
CA GLY A 231 -20.36 3.56 21.63
C GLY A 231 -20.47 4.89 20.89
N ILE A 232 -19.34 5.43 20.41
CA ILE A 232 -19.32 6.69 19.63
C ILE A 232 -20.14 6.54 18.34
N LEU A 233 -19.99 5.44 17.61
CA LEU A 233 -20.73 5.19 16.37
C LEU A 233 -22.24 5.12 16.63
N GLN A 234 -22.67 4.44 17.71
CA GLN A 234 -24.08 4.36 18.10
C GLN A 234 -24.64 5.72 18.51
N ASP A 235 -23.89 6.48 19.32
CA ASP A 235 -24.33 7.82 19.78
C ASP A 235 -24.47 8.82 18.64
N GLN A 236 -23.67 8.68 17.60
CA GLN A 236 -23.70 9.51 16.39
C GLN A 236 -24.69 9.00 15.33
N GLY A 237 -25.41 7.91 15.58
CA GLY A 237 -26.43 7.38 14.69
C GLY A 237 -25.90 6.60 13.50
N TYR A 238 -24.63 6.18 13.50
CA TYR A 238 -24.11 5.24 12.50
C TYR A 238 -24.64 3.83 12.72
N ALA A 239 -24.65 3.02 11.66
CA ALA A 239 -25.11 1.65 11.73
C ALA A 239 -24.32 0.86 12.80
N PRO A 240 -24.99 -0.05 13.54
CA PRO A 240 -24.28 -0.91 14.49
C PRO A 240 -23.29 -1.80 13.76
N LEU A 241 -22.07 -1.85 14.29
CA LEU A 241 -21.02 -2.77 13.84
C LEU A 241 -21.26 -4.18 14.35
#